data_054514dabf7ce7469b1fb064d2b6394b
#
_entry.id   054514dabf7ce7469b1fb064d2b6394b
#
_cell.length_a   1.000
_cell.length_b   1.000
_cell.length_c   1.000
_cell.angle_alpha   90.00
_cell.angle_beta   90.00
_cell.angle_gamma   90.00
#
_symmetry.space_group_name_H-M   'P 1'
#
loop_
_entity.id
_entity.type
_entity.pdbx_description
1 polymer ?
#
loop_
_entity_poly.entity_id
_entity_poly.type
_entity_poly.pdbx_seq_one_letter_code
_entity_poly.pdbx_strand_id
1 'polypeptide(L)'
;MGYPGGPKIDKLAKEGNPDAIEFPRAHVDDAPYDFSFSGIKSAVLNYINSANMQGKEINRADVAASFQKAVVDALVSRAVRLAKECGMDKLAIAGGVASNSALRAAIQEECTKNNIRFYSPSPILCTDNAAMIGAAAYYEYIKGVRHGYDLNAIPVSYTHLRAHETCADL
;
A
#
# COMPACT_ATOMS: atom_id res chain seq x y z
N MET A 1 3.68 -17.85 -6.55
CA MET A 1 2.31 -17.73 -6.02
C MET A 1 1.40 -17.24 -7.13
N GLY A 2 0.13 -17.69 -7.24
CA GLY A 2 -0.80 -17.17 -8.25
C GLY A 2 -1.43 -15.83 -7.82
N TYR A 3 -2.12 -15.17 -8.75
CA TYR A 3 -2.89 -13.94 -8.48
C TYR A 3 -4.13 -14.22 -7.60
N PRO A 4 -4.56 -13.31 -6.70
CA PRO A 4 -3.88 -12.09 -6.28
C PRO A 4 -2.73 -12.36 -5.29
N GLY A 5 -1.60 -11.66 -5.46
CA GLY A 5 -0.40 -11.86 -4.65
C GLY A 5 -0.48 -11.31 -3.22
N GLY A 6 -1.06 -10.12 -3.05
CA GLY A 6 -1.11 -9.41 -1.76
C GLY A 6 -1.66 -10.23 -0.59
N PRO A 7 -2.89 -10.77 -0.68
CA PRO A 7 -3.46 -11.59 0.40
C PRO A 7 -2.66 -12.86 0.71
N LYS A 8 -2.02 -13.44 -0.31
CA LYS A 8 -1.17 -14.64 -0.14
C LYS A 8 0.12 -14.31 0.60
N ILE A 9 0.72 -13.14 0.31
CA ILE A 9 1.89 -12.64 1.03
C ILE A 9 1.53 -12.34 2.47
N ASP A 10 0.44 -11.62 2.72
CA ASP A 10 -0.02 -11.29 4.09
C ASP A 10 -0.28 -12.55 4.93
N LYS A 11 -0.87 -13.58 4.32
CA LYS A 11 -1.08 -14.86 5.01
C LYS A 11 0.25 -15.57 5.29
N LEU A 12 1.12 -15.68 4.30
CA LEU A 12 2.40 -16.40 4.43
C LEU A 12 3.36 -15.68 5.39
N ALA A 13 3.35 -14.36 5.40
CA ALA A 13 4.18 -13.56 6.30
C ALA A 13 3.92 -13.81 7.79
N LYS A 14 2.73 -14.29 8.15
CA LYS A 14 2.39 -14.64 9.54
C LYS A 14 3.12 -15.89 10.05
N GLU A 15 3.63 -16.70 9.14
CA GLU A 15 4.36 -17.95 9.43
C GLU A 15 5.88 -17.75 9.42
N GLY A 16 6.37 -16.58 8.97
CA GLY A 16 7.78 -16.27 8.80
C GLY A 16 8.35 -15.30 9.83
N ASN A 17 9.69 -15.24 9.86
CA ASN A 17 10.41 -14.28 10.67
C ASN A 17 10.59 -12.96 9.87
N PRO A 18 10.04 -11.83 10.34
CA PRO A 18 10.15 -10.54 9.66
C PRO A 18 11.57 -9.94 9.68
N ASP A 19 12.45 -10.47 10.52
CA ASP A 19 13.83 -10.00 10.66
C ASP A 19 14.86 -10.96 10.02
N ALA A 20 14.40 -11.98 9.30
CA ALA A 20 15.28 -12.96 8.67
C ALA A 20 16.11 -12.38 7.51
N ILE A 21 15.57 -11.38 6.79
CA ILE A 21 16.19 -10.76 5.63
C ILE A 21 16.03 -9.25 5.72
N GLU A 22 17.14 -8.53 5.66
CA GLU A 22 17.11 -7.07 5.63
C GLU A 22 16.89 -6.58 4.19
N PHE A 23 15.65 -6.20 3.87
CA PHE A 23 15.32 -5.54 2.61
C PHE A 23 15.44 -4.01 2.73
N PRO A 24 15.88 -3.34 1.66
CA PRO A 24 16.02 -1.88 1.68
C PRO A 24 14.67 -1.20 1.89
N ARG A 25 14.67 -0.17 2.70
CA ARG A 25 13.56 0.77 2.84
C ARG A 25 13.84 1.93 1.90
N ALA A 26 13.02 2.05 0.86
CA ALA A 26 13.24 3.07 -0.16
C ALA A 26 13.28 4.48 0.45
N HIS A 27 14.34 5.20 0.13
CA HIS A 27 14.50 6.61 0.42
C HIS A 27 14.47 7.39 -0.91
N VAL A 28 13.78 8.53 -0.93
CA VAL A 28 13.79 9.45 -2.08
C VAL A 28 14.45 10.72 -1.58
N ASP A 29 15.67 11.01 -2.07
CA ASP A 29 16.58 11.97 -1.48
C ASP A 29 15.97 13.38 -1.37
N ASP A 30 15.29 13.88 -2.40
CA ASP A 30 14.73 15.23 -2.41
C ASP A 30 13.22 15.28 -2.06
N ALA A 31 12.62 14.15 -1.67
CA ALA A 31 11.19 14.04 -1.40
C ALA A 31 10.93 13.13 -0.18
N PRO A 32 11.05 13.64 1.04
CA PRO A 32 11.05 12.85 2.28
C PRO A 32 9.72 12.13 2.55
N TYR A 33 8.64 12.51 1.87
CA TYR A 33 7.31 11.88 2.00
C TYR A 33 6.94 11.00 0.82
N ASP A 34 7.70 11.03 -0.27
CA ASP A 34 7.43 10.22 -1.44
C ASP A 34 7.79 8.75 -1.20
N PHE A 35 7.10 7.87 -1.89
CA PHE A 35 7.32 6.43 -1.83
C PHE A 35 7.96 5.94 -3.12
N SER A 36 8.93 5.04 -2.98
CA SER A 36 9.45 4.25 -4.09
C SER A 36 9.50 2.79 -3.67
N PHE A 37 8.90 1.91 -4.47
CA PHE A 37 8.89 0.46 -4.23
C PHE A 37 9.73 -0.30 -5.26
N SER A 38 10.32 0.37 -6.25
CA SER A 38 11.15 -0.25 -7.28
C SER A 38 12.38 -0.93 -6.70
N GLY A 39 13.03 -0.29 -5.74
CA GLY A 39 14.23 -0.83 -5.08
C GLY A 39 13.96 -2.10 -4.29
N ILE A 40 12.87 -2.16 -3.55
CA ILE A 40 12.52 -3.37 -2.78
C ILE A 40 12.11 -4.52 -3.70
N LYS A 41 11.39 -4.24 -4.81
CA LYS A 41 11.06 -5.25 -5.83
C LYS A 41 12.33 -5.90 -6.38
N SER A 42 13.30 -5.10 -6.79
CA SER A 42 14.59 -5.58 -7.30
C SER A 42 15.38 -6.34 -6.24
N ALA A 43 15.39 -5.88 -4.99
CA ALA A 43 16.09 -6.54 -3.91
C ALA A 43 15.54 -7.95 -3.62
N VAL A 44 14.22 -8.10 -3.59
CA VAL A 44 13.58 -9.42 -3.42
C VAL A 44 13.90 -10.35 -4.57
N LEU A 45 13.83 -9.88 -5.81
CA LEU A 45 14.17 -10.68 -6.98
C LEU A 45 15.64 -11.10 -6.96
N ASN A 46 16.55 -10.19 -6.65
CA ASN A 46 17.97 -10.46 -6.54
C ASN A 46 18.28 -11.48 -5.44
N TYR A 47 17.63 -11.36 -4.28
CA TYR A 47 17.77 -12.33 -3.20
C TYR A 47 17.37 -13.73 -3.63
N ILE A 48 16.18 -13.86 -4.24
CA ILE A 48 15.67 -15.15 -4.72
C ILE A 48 16.60 -15.75 -5.80
N ASN A 49 17.00 -14.94 -6.77
CA ASN A 49 17.89 -15.40 -7.86
C ASN A 49 19.25 -15.82 -7.32
N SER A 50 19.84 -15.05 -6.43
CA SER A 50 21.13 -15.37 -5.81
C SER A 50 21.07 -16.66 -4.99
N ALA A 51 20.03 -16.86 -4.20
CA ALA A 51 19.85 -18.10 -3.45
C ALA A 51 19.68 -19.32 -4.37
N ASN A 52 18.89 -19.18 -5.44
CA ASN A 52 18.71 -20.24 -6.43
C ASN A 52 20.04 -20.60 -7.14
N MET A 53 20.85 -19.60 -7.52
CA MET A 53 22.15 -19.83 -8.14
C MET A 53 23.14 -20.51 -7.20
N GLN A 54 23.02 -20.27 -5.89
CA GLN A 54 23.87 -20.91 -4.87
C GLN A 54 23.32 -22.25 -4.39
N GLY A 55 22.19 -22.72 -4.93
CA GLY A 55 21.54 -23.94 -4.48
C GLY A 55 21.03 -23.90 -3.04
N LYS A 56 20.83 -22.69 -2.48
CA LYS A 56 20.31 -22.50 -1.12
C LYS A 56 18.80 -22.64 -1.09
N GLU A 57 18.31 -23.35 -0.10
CA GLU A 57 16.88 -23.41 0.17
C GLU A 57 16.37 -22.06 0.66
N ILE A 58 15.23 -21.62 0.13
CA ILE A 58 14.59 -20.36 0.47
C ILE A 58 13.37 -20.63 1.35
N ASN A 59 13.38 -20.12 2.57
CA ASN A 59 12.18 -20.05 3.38
C ASN A 59 11.26 -18.95 2.83
N ARG A 60 10.21 -19.34 2.13
CA ARG A 60 9.27 -18.40 1.50
C ARG A 60 8.49 -17.57 2.51
N ALA A 61 8.24 -18.11 3.70
CA ALA A 61 7.55 -17.38 4.77
C ALA A 61 8.41 -16.23 5.30
N ASP A 62 9.71 -16.48 5.49
CA ASP A 62 10.66 -15.45 5.93
C ASP A 62 10.83 -14.34 4.89
N VAL A 63 10.91 -14.71 3.60
CA VAL A 63 10.94 -13.72 2.51
C VAL A 63 9.67 -12.86 2.53
N ALA A 64 8.49 -13.47 2.66
CA ALA A 64 7.22 -12.75 2.70
C ALA A 64 7.13 -11.84 3.93
N ALA A 65 7.53 -12.31 5.10
CA ALA A 65 7.50 -11.55 6.35
C ALA A 65 8.47 -10.37 6.31
N SER A 66 9.70 -10.58 5.88
CA SER A 66 10.72 -9.53 5.78
C SER A 66 10.37 -8.49 4.71
N PHE A 67 9.83 -8.92 3.57
CA PHE A 67 9.31 -8.01 2.54
C PHE A 67 8.16 -7.17 3.08
N GLN A 68 7.16 -7.81 3.69
CA GLN A 68 6.00 -7.12 4.26
C GLN A 68 6.44 -6.10 5.32
N LYS A 69 7.35 -6.47 6.23
CA LYS A 69 7.91 -5.56 7.21
C LYS A 69 8.54 -4.33 6.58
N ALA A 70 9.39 -4.51 5.58
CA ALA A 70 10.08 -3.40 4.93
C ALA A 70 9.11 -2.41 4.25
N VAL A 71 8.04 -2.93 3.61
CA VAL A 71 6.98 -2.10 3.01
C VAL A 71 6.17 -1.37 4.09
N VAL A 72 5.75 -2.08 5.13
CA VAL A 72 4.97 -1.51 6.24
C VAL A 72 5.75 -0.42 6.97
N ASP A 73 7.02 -0.67 7.31
CA ASP A 73 7.90 0.31 7.96
C ASP A 73 8.02 1.60 7.13
N ALA A 74 8.19 1.46 5.81
CA ALA A 74 8.29 2.60 4.91
C ALA A 74 7.00 3.43 4.85
N LEU A 75 5.85 2.78 4.80
CA LEU A 75 4.54 3.44 4.74
C LEU A 75 4.20 4.13 6.07
N VAL A 76 4.34 3.41 7.18
CA VAL A 76 3.94 3.88 8.51
C VAL A 76 4.80 5.06 8.94
N SER A 77 6.13 4.94 8.82
CA SER A 77 7.05 5.99 9.26
C SER A 77 6.79 7.33 8.56
N ARG A 78 6.56 7.31 7.25
CA ARG A 78 6.30 8.53 6.48
C ARG A 78 4.92 9.11 6.73
N ALA A 79 3.88 8.26 6.76
CA ALA A 79 2.51 8.72 6.98
C ALA A 79 2.36 9.37 8.37
N VAL A 80 2.88 8.75 9.41
CA VAL A 80 2.80 9.29 10.78
C VAL A 80 3.68 10.52 10.93
N ARG A 81 4.89 10.52 10.35
CA ARG A 81 5.77 11.68 10.36
C ARG A 81 5.10 12.89 9.70
N LEU A 82 4.53 12.71 8.50
CA LEU A 82 3.84 13.79 7.79
C LEU A 82 2.64 14.31 8.59
N ALA A 83 1.84 13.42 9.18
CA ALA A 83 0.72 13.81 10.02
C ALA A 83 1.16 14.69 11.20
N LYS A 84 2.28 14.35 11.85
CA LYS A 84 2.86 15.13 12.95
C LYS A 84 3.36 16.50 12.48
N GLU A 85 4.10 16.54 11.39
CA GLU A 85 4.68 17.80 10.86
C GLU A 85 3.59 18.75 10.35
N CYS A 86 2.47 18.21 9.85
CA CYS A 86 1.29 19.00 9.47
C CYS A 86 0.35 19.29 10.63
N GLY A 87 0.63 18.87 11.85
CA GLY A 87 -0.25 19.06 13.01
C GLY A 87 -1.60 18.33 12.89
N MET A 88 -1.67 17.23 12.13
CA MET A 88 -2.91 16.48 11.93
C MET A 88 -3.17 15.53 13.11
N ASP A 89 -4.40 15.57 13.63
CA ASP A 89 -4.87 14.68 14.70
C ASP A 89 -5.62 13.45 14.18
N LYS A 90 -5.68 13.28 12.85
CA LYS A 90 -6.38 12.19 12.17
C LYS A 90 -5.56 11.65 11.01
N LEU A 91 -5.56 10.32 10.88
CA LEU A 91 -4.96 9.61 9.76
C LEU A 91 -5.93 8.54 9.27
N ALA A 92 -6.16 8.48 7.97
CA ALA A 92 -7.01 7.47 7.35
C ALA A 92 -6.24 6.70 6.28
N ILE A 93 -6.52 5.40 6.17
CA ILE A 93 -6.05 4.58 5.06
C ILE A 93 -7.23 4.05 4.26
N ALA A 94 -7.04 3.90 2.95
CA ALA A 94 -8.03 3.35 2.03
C ALA A 94 -7.33 2.60 0.87
N GLY A 95 -8.12 1.92 0.04
CA GLY A 95 -7.63 1.15 -1.10
C GLY A 95 -7.22 -0.28 -0.73
N GLY A 96 -6.86 -1.08 -1.75
CA GLY A 96 -6.61 -2.52 -1.59
C GLY A 96 -5.51 -2.86 -0.57
N VAL A 97 -4.42 -2.10 -0.54
CA VAL A 97 -3.31 -2.30 0.41
C VAL A 97 -3.74 -2.05 1.86
N ALA A 98 -4.75 -1.20 2.09
CA ALA A 98 -5.32 -0.97 3.41
C ALA A 98 -6.00 -2.21 4.03
N SER A 99 -6.21 -3.29 3.27
CA SER A 99 -6.65 -4.58 3.79
C SER A 99 -5.55 -5.38 4.47
N ASN A 100 -4.26 -5.02 4.26
CA ASN A 100 -3.13 -5.75 4.82
C ASN A 100 -3.15 -5.68 6.36
N SER A 101 -3.08 -6.84 7.01
CA SER A 101 -3.25 -6.95 8.45
C SER A 101 -2.09 -6.32 9.24
N ALA A 102 -0.86 -6.49 8.77
CA ALA A 102 0.33 -5.93 9.41
C ALA A 102 0.38 -4.39 9.30
N LEU A 103 0.01 -3.86 8.12
CA LEU A 103 -0.07 -2.41 7.92
C LEU A 103 -1.10 -1.76 8.87
N ARG A 104 -2.29 -2.36 8.99
CA ARG A 104 -3.32 -1.86 9.92
C ARG A 104 -2.85 -1.83 11.35
N ALA A 105 -2.25 -2.93 11.81
CA ALA A 105 -1.76 -3.04 13.18
C ALA A 105 -0.66 -2.02 13.45
N ALA A 106 0.32 -1.89 12.55
CA ALA A 106 1.45 -0.98 12.73
C ALA A 106 1.02 0.51 12.71
N ILE A 107 0.13 0.90 11.78
CA ILE A 107 -0.40 2.28 11.76
C ILE A 107 -1.23 2.57 13.02
N GLN A 108 -2.10 1.64 13.45
CA GLN A 108 -2.90 1.81 14.66
C GLN A 108 -2.00 2.02 15.87
N GLU A 109 -0.95 1.22 16.01
CA GLU A 109 0.01 1.32 17.11
C GLU A 109 0.72 2.68 17.10
N GLU A 110 1.29 3.07 15.96
CA GLU A 110 2.01 4.34 15.83
C GLU A 110 1.11 5.57 15.98
N CYS A 111 -0.11 5.52 15.47
CA CYS A 111 -1.10 6.58 15.68
C CYS A 111 -1.45 6.72 17.16
N THR A 112 -1.65 5.60 17.87
CA THR A 112 -1.94 5.60 19.31
C THR A 112 -0.80 6.24 20.11
N LYS A 113 0.46 5.87 19.82
CA LYS A 113 1.66 6.45 20.46
C LYS A 113 1.76 7.96 20.27
N ASN A 114 1.26 8.47 19.15
CA ASN A 114 1.37 9.87 18.78
C ASN A 114 0.07 10.67 18.97
N ASN A 115 -0.95 10.11 19.64
CA ASN A 115 -2.27 10.73 19.87
C ASN A 115 -2.98 11.13 18.56
N ILE A 116 -2.80 10.35 17.49
CA ILE A 116 -3.46 10.52 16.20
C ILE A 116 -4.64 9.54 16.14
N ARG A 117 -5.82 10.01 15.77
CA ARG A 117 -6.99 9.17 15.55
C ARG A 117 -6.86 8.44 14.22
N PHE A 118 -6.84 7.12 14.25
CA PHE A 118 -6.72 6.28 13.07
C PHE A 118 -8.09 5.85 12.53
N TYR A 119 -8.26 5.92 11.22
CA TYR A 119 -9.46 5.48 10.51
C TYR A 119 -9.10 4.51 9.40
N SER A 120 -9.86 3.43 9.31
CA SER A 120 -9.73 2.47 8.19
C SER A 120 -11.11 1.87 7.89
N PRO A 121 -11.46 1.68 6.62
CA PRO A 121 -12.70 0.99 6.27
C PRO A 121 -12.60 -0.50 6.64
N SER A 122 -13.76 -1.19 6.69
CA SER A 122 -13.74 -2.65 6.79
C SER A 122 -13.04 -3.24 5.56
N PRO A 123 -12.38 -4.41 5.68
CA PRO A 123 -11.61 -4.99 4.56
C PRO A 123 -12.40 -5.14 3.27
N ILE A 124 -13.69 -5.46 3.36
CA ILE A 124 -14.57 -5.61 2.19
C ILE A 124 -14.78 -4.29 1.42
N LEU A 125 -14.60 -3.15 2.08
CA LEU A 125 -14.74 -1.81 1.47
C LEU A 125 -13.39 -1.23 1.01
N CYS A 126 -12.30 -1.95 1.18
CA CYS A 126 -10.97 -1.50 0.75
C CYS A 126 -10.72 -1.70 -0.75
N THR A 127 -11.44 -2.62 -1.38
CA THR A 127 -11.40 -2.85 -2.83
C THR A 127 -12.62 -2.20 -3.50
N ASP A 128 -12.65 -2.23 -4.82
CA ASP A 128 -13.76 -1.67 -5.60
C ASP A 128 -15.11 -2.21 -5.12
N ASN A 129 -16.04 -1.31 -4.85
CA ASN A 129 -17.37 -1.66 -4.38
C ASN A 129 -18.41 -0.60 -4.77
N ALA A 130 -19.66 -0.99 -4.92
CA ALA A 130 -20.73 -0.09 -5.32
C ALA A 130 -21.02 1.00 -4.26
N ALA A 131 -20.78 0.74 -2.98
CA ALA A 131 -21.06 1.69 -1.92
C ALA A 131 -20.16 2.95 -2.03
N MET A 132 -18.89 2.80 -2.41
CA MET A 132 -17.98 3.94 -2.59
C MET A 132 -18.42 4.83 -3.77
N ILE A 133 -18.91 4.21 -4.86
CA ILE A 133 -19.42 4.93 -6.03
C ILE A 133 -20.72 5.63 -5.68
N GLY A 134 -21.64 4.95 -4.99
CA GLY A 134 -22.90 5.54 -4.52
C GLY A 134 -22.66 6.73 -3.57
N ALA A 135 -21.70 6.63 -2.65
CA ALA A 135 -21.33 7.72 -1.76
C ALA A 135 -20.76 8.92 -2.54
N ALA A 136 -19.84 8.69 -3.48
CA ALA A 136 -19.30 9.74 -4.33
C ALA A 136 -20.41 10.44 -5.15
N ALA A 137 -21.27 9.65 -5.78
CA ALA A 137 -22.41 10.17 -6.53
C ALA A 137 -23.39 10.98 -5.67
N TYR A 138 -23.62 10.56 -4.43
CA TYR A 138 -24.47 11.34 -3.50
C TYR A 138 -23.92 12.73 -3.24
N TYR A 139 -22.60 12.85 -2.96
CA TYR A 139 -21.99 14.15 -2.73
C TYR A 139 -22.00 15.05 -3.96
N GLU A 140 -21.83 14.51 -5.15
CA GLU A 140 -22.00 15.29 -6.38
C GLU A 140 -23.47 15.70 -6.59
N TYR A 141 -24.41 14.80 -6.29
CA TYR A 141 -25.83 15.09 -6.38
C TYR A 141 -26.25 16.28 -5.48
N ILE A 142 -25.81 16.33 -4.21
CA ILE A 142 -26.16 17.43 -3.30
C ILE A 142 -25.49 18.76 -3.70
N LYS A 143 -24.35 18.72 -4.41
CA LYS A 143 -23.73 19.90 -5.01
C LYS A 143 -24.48 20.41 -6.25
N GLY A 144 -25.53 19.72 -6.70
CA GLY A 144 -26.32 20.10 -7.87
C GLY A 144 -25.80 19.54 -9.19
N VAL A 145 -24.75 18.72 -9.19
CA VAL A 145 -24.24 18.10 -10.42
C VAL A 145 -25.28 17.15 -10.99
N ARG A 146 -25.59 17.30 -12.27
CA ARG A 146 -26.52 16.46 -13.01
C ARG A 146 -25.93 16.15 -14.39
N HIS A 147 -26.17 14.94 -14.83
CA HIS A 147 -25.75 14.48 -16.16
C HIS A 147 -26.97 14.01 -16.96
N GLY A 148 -26.91 14.18 -18.27
CA GLY A 148 -27.93 13.67 -19.21
C GLY A 148 -27.64 12.22 -19.62
N TYR A 149 -28.39 11.76 -20.62
CA TYR A 149 -28.19 10.43 -21.21
C TYR A 149 -26.93 10.32 -22.07
N ASP A 150 -26.24 11.43 -22.29
CA ASP A 150 -24.94 11.55 -22.99
C ASP A 150 -23.75 11.22 -22.07
N LEU A 151 -23.98 10.99 -20.78
CA LEU A 151 -22.94 10.59 -19.83
C LEU A 151 -22.25 9.32 -20.33
N ASN A 152 -20.96 9.41 -20.51
CA ASN A 152 -20.11 8.29 -20.91
C ASN A 152 -18.85 8.24 -20.05
N ALA A 153 -18.25 7.07 -19.93
CA ALA A 153 -16.97 6.89 -19.27
C ALA A 153 -15.88 7.54 -20.14
N ILE A 154 -15.18 8.52 -19.56
CA ILE A 154 -14.04 9.16 -20.21
C ILE A 154 -12.78 8.57 -19.59
N PRO A 155 -11.96 7.83 -20.36
CA PRO A 155 -10.69 7.32 -19.85
C PRO A 155 -9.82 8.46 -19.35
N VAL A 156 -9.21 8.29 -18.18
CA VAL A 156 -8.22 9.26 -17.70
C VAL A 156 -7.09 9.35 -18.72
N SER A 157 -6.83 10.56 -19.21
CA SER A 157 -5.69 10.78 -20.11
C SER A 157 -4.40 10.64 -19.31
N TYR A 158 -3.56 9.68 -19.68
CA TYR A 158 -2.24 9.47 -19.07
C TYR A 158 -1.29 10.67 -19.19
N THR A 159 -1.66 11.70 -19.93
CA THR A 159 -0.86 12.93 -20.05
C THR A 159 -0.74 13.73 -18.74
N HIS A 160 -1.58 13.46 -17.76
CA HIS A 160 -1.54 14.09 -16.42
C HIS A 160 -1.00 13.18 -15.32
N LEU A 161 -0.80 11.89 -15.60
CA LEU A 161 -0.17 10.96 -14.67
C LEU A 161 1.35 11.01 -14.89
N ARG A 162 2.11 11.26 -13.83
CA ARG A 162 3.58 11.11 -13.92
C ARG A 162 3.89 9.66 -14.27
N ALA A 163 4.94 9.46 -15.08
CA ALA A 163 5.28 8.23 -15.79
C ALA A 163 5.52 6.95 -14.94
N HIS A 164 5.09 6.89 -13.69
CA HIS A 164 5.31 5.76 -12.79
C HIS A 164 4.12 4.82 -12.63
N GLU A 165 2.99 5.12 -13.26
CA GLU A 165 1.79 4.28 -13.23
C GLU A 165 1.39 3.85 -14.63
N THR A 166 2.24 3.11 -15.31
CA THR A 166 1.86 2.47 -16.57
C THR A 166 1.24 1.11 -16.27
N CYS A 167 0.13 0.78 -16.94
CA CYS A 167 -0.51 -0.54 -16.86
C CYS A 167 0.39 -1.72 -17.27
N ALA A 168 1.61 -1.46 -17.68
CA ALA A 168 2.61 -2.47 -18.01
C ALA A 168 3.24 -3.13 -16.77
N ASP A 169 2.97 -2.59 -15.58
CA ASP A 169 3.52 -3.09 -14.31
C ASP A 169 2.52 -3.95 -13.51
N LEU A 170 1.39 -4.34 -14.12
CA LEU A 170 0.38 -5.23 -13.54
C LEU A 170 0.54 -6.67 -14.00
#